data_691815f04aa11cd3310985130a022e09
#
_entry.id   691815f04aa11cd3310985130a022e09
#
_cell.length_a   1.000
_cell.length_b   1.000
_cell.length_c   1.000
_cell.angle_alpha   90.00
_cell.angle_beta   90.00
_cell.angle_gamma   90.00
#
_symmetry.space_group_name_H-M   'P 1'
#
loop_
_entity.id
_entity.type
_entity.pdbx_description
1 polymer ?
#
loop_
_entity_poly.entity_id
_entity_poly.type
_entity_poly.pdbx_seq_one_letter_code
_entity_poly.pdbx_strand_id
1 'polypeptide(L)'
;MKKLLDILSDELKKAFKEAGYDDEKITVTVSNRPDLCEYQCNGAMALAKEAHKAPFMIAEEVVSKIEGSEYFSKAECVKPGFINLNISDDFLASYISEEATADKFGLENKASKKVVVDYGGPNVAKPLHIGHLRAAIIGEAVKRISKYVGNDTLGDIHMGDWGLQMGLIIAEMKERGMDRMPTLDELSEIYPAASEKSKADEAFKDRAMDITFGLQHGNEEYLKIWRHIMDISVADLKQNYDKLNVSFEIWKGEADADPYIAPMVEKMKKDGYAYESQGALVVDVSEDTDAKEVPPCMILKSDGASLYTTTDLATLVQREQDYDPDAVIYVVDKRQELHFVQVFRTAKKCGIVPDATELSFLGFGTMNGSDGKPFKTRSGGVMRLESLLDEVYEKCLERMRENGADMTEDELKDTAAKIALAAIKYGDLSNEARKDYVFDIDKFTSFEGNTGPYILYTMVRIKSILRKYQENGGKADDLKILYPANASEKSLMMTLAGFAPMIESAWDGLAPHRICAYIYQLANDFNKFYHETKIISEEDRARQGSWIALIKLTLRVLETSIDLLGFEAPEVM
;
A
#
# COMPACT_ATOMS: atom_id res chain seq x y z
N MET A 1 14.35 -0.72 18.82
CA MET A 1 13.86 -1.21 20.15
C MET A 1 13.34 -2.62 19.97
N LYS A 2 13.59 -3.52 20.93
CA LYS A 2 13.09 -4.89 20.82
C LYS A 2 11.56 -4.91 20.93
N LYS A 3 10.91 -5.70 20.08
CA LYS A 3 9.43 -5.79 20.08
C LYS A 3 8.91 -6.44 21.35
N LEU A 4 7.75 -5.99 21.81
CA LEU A 4 7.14 -6.50 23.03
C LEU A 4 6.98 -8.03 23.02
N LEU A 5 6.44 -8.61 21.93
CA LEU A 5 6.27 -10.06 21.80
C LEU A 5 7.60 -10.83 21.80
N ASP A 6 8.68 -10.24 21.28
CA ASP A 6 10.00 -10.87 21.31
C ASP A 6 10.59 -10.87 22.74
N ILE A 7 10.38 -9.78 23.50
CA ILE A 7 10.78 -9.71 24.91
C ILE A 7 10.05 -10.79 25.71
N LEU A 8 8.72 -10.87 25.57
CA LEU A 8 7.91 -11.87 26.27
C LEU A 8 8.25 -13.30 25.85
N SER A 9 8.54 -13.51 24.55
CA SER A 9 8.96 -14.82 24.03
C SER A 9 10.32 -15.25 24.58
N ASP A 10 11.27 -14.34 24.71
CA ASP A 10 12.60 -14.66 25.25
C ASP A 10 12.54 -14.99 26.73
N GLU A 11 11.67 -14.32 27.50
CA GLU A 11 11.47 -14.69 28.91
C GLU A 11 10.87 -16.10 29.02
N LEU A 12 9.89 -16.45 28.16
CA LEU A 12 9.34 -17.80 28.13
C LEU A 12 10.38 -18.83 27.68
N LYS A 13 11.20 -18.55 26.67
CA LYS A 13 12.30 -19.43 26.24
C LYS A 13 13.25 -19.73 27.40
N LYS A 14 13.64 -18.71 28.14
CA LYS A 14 14.48 -18.85 29.33
C LYS A 14 13.81 -19.80 30.36
N ALA A 15 12.52 -19.61 30.64
CA ALA A 15 11.77 -20.44 31.55
C ALA A 15 11.65 -21.91 31.08
N PHE A 16 11.41 -22.15 29.79
CA PHE A 16 11.40 -23.50 29.21
C PHE A 16 12.77 -24.18 29.37
N LYS A 17 13.85 -23.46 29.10
CA LYS A 17 15.22 -23.96 29.26
C LYS A 17 15.57 -24.28 30.71
N GLU A 18 15.17 -23.42 31.65
CA GLU A 18 15.35 -23.66 33.10
C GLU A 18 14.52 -24.84 33.62
N ALA A 19 13.41 -25.15 32.93
CA ALA A 19 12.61 -26.35 33.22
C ALA A 19 13.15 -27.62 32.51
N GLY A 20 14.24 -27.48 31.70
CA GLY A 20 14.90 -28.60 31.02
C GLY A 20 14.31 -28.97 29.67
N TYR A 21 13.61 -28.03 29.02
CA TYR A 21 12.99 -28.22 27.69
C TYR A 21 13.71 -27.43 26.60
N ASP A 22 13.53 -27.87 25.35
CA ASP A 22 13.99 -27.13 24.17
C ASP A 22 13.22 -25.81 24.04
N ASP A 23 13.94 -24.72 23.72
CA ASP A 23 13.41 -23.37 23.62
C ASP A 23 13.27 -22.85 22.17
N GLU A 24 13.74 -23.57 21.15
CA GLU A 24 13.76 -23.10 19.77
C GLU A 24 12.37 -22.77 19.19
N LYS A 25 11.33 -23.52 19.60
CA LYS A 25 9.96 -23.38 19.08
C LYS A 25 9.04 -22.54 19.98
N ILE A 26 9.60 -21.88 20.99
CA ILE A 26 8.80 -21.13 21.96
C ILE A 26 8.53 -19.73 21.43
N THR A 27 7.26 -19.38 21.31
CA THR A 27 6.78 -18.04 20.94
C THR A 27 5.57 -17.64 21.76
N VAL A 28 5.49 -16.36 22.08
CA VAL A 28 4.32 -15.72 22.66
C VAL A 28 3.51 -15.03 21.58
N THR A 29 2.20 -15.18 21.61
CA THR A 29 1.28 -14.53 20.67
C THR A 29 0.22 -13.74 21.42
N VAL A 30 -0.40 -12.76 20.77
CA VAL A 30 -1.59 -12.10 21.30
C VAL A 30 -2.70 -13.14 21.43
N SER A 31 -3.40 -13.12 22.55
CA SER A 31 -4.48 -14.07 22.81
C SER A 31 -5.69 -13.82 21.90
N ASN A 32 -6.26 -14.90 21.36
CA ASN A 32 -7.56 -14.85 20.68
C ASN A 32 -8.75 -14.74 21.65
N ARG A 33 -8.48 -14.81 22.96
CA ARG A 33 -9.46 -14.74 24.04
C ARG A 33 -9.03 -13.66 25.05
N PRO A 34 -9.15 -12.37 24.67
CA PRO A 34 -8.73 -11.24 25.53
C PRO A 34 -9.52 -11.18 26.85
N ASP A 35 -10.67 -11.86 26.93
CA ASP A 35 -11.45 -12.06 28.15
C ASP A 35 -10.77 -12.98 29.17
N LEU A 36 -9.81 -13.81 28.74
CA LEU A 36 -9.09 -14.76 29.61
C LEU A 36 -7.65 -14.33 29.90
N CYS A 37 -6.95 -13.82 28.88
CA CYS A 37 -5.56 -13.38 28.99
C CYS A 37 -5.20 -12.45 27.84
N GLU A 38 -4.14 -11.67 28.01
CA GLU A 38 -3.64 -10.73 27.00
C GLU A 38 -2.75 -11.43 25.97
N TYR A 39 -1.91 -12.34 26.44
CA TYR A 39 -0.97 -13.11 25.62
C TYR A 39 -1.06 -14.60 25.94
N GLN A 40 -0.57 -15.43 25.03
CA GLN A 40 -0.60 -16.89 25.17
C GLN A 40 0.65 -17.53 24.58
N CYS A 41 1.15 -18.58 25.24
CA CYS A 41 2.18 -19.44 24.72
C CYS A 41 1.67 -20.89 24.60
N ASN A 42 1.89 -21.50 23.43
CA ASN A 42 1.47 -22.87 23.11
C ASN A 42 2.65 -23.85 23.09
N GLY A 43 3.84 -23.44 23.51
CA GLY A 43 5.08 -24.20 23.45
C GLY A 43 5.01 -25.56 24.14
N ALA A 44 4.34 -25.66 25.28
CA ALA A 44 4.19 -26.91 26.01
C ALA A 44 3.47 -28.00 25.17
N MET A 45 2.51 -27.62 24.33
CA MET A 45 1.83 -28.57 23.44
C MET A 45 2.75 -29.05 22.30
N ALA A 46 3.59 -28.15 21.78
CA ALA A 46 4.55 -28.51 20.72
C ALA A 46 5.61 -29.49 21.20
N LEU A 47 6.05 -29.37 22.47
CA LEU A 47 7.12 -30.18 23.07
C LEU A 47 6.63 -31.48 23.72
N ALA A 48 5.34 -31.66 23.93
CA ALA A 48 4.78 -32.78 24.69
C ALA A 48 5.19 -34.17 24.15
N LYS A 49 5.23 -34.32 22.84
CA LYS A 49 5.61 -35.58 22.18
C LYS A 49 7.10 -35.88 22.36
N GLU A 50 7.93 -34.90 22.27
CA GLU A 50 9.39 -35.01 22.37
C GLU A 50 9.81 -35.25 23.82
N ALA A 51 9.19 -34.53 24.75
CA ALA A 51 9.42 -34.68 26.19
C ALA A 51 8.75 -35.91 26.81
N HIS A 52 7.95 -36.69 26.04
CA HIS A 52 7.15 -37.81 26.55
C HIS A 52 6.33 -37.48 27.81
N LYS A 53 5.78 -36.23 27.85
CA LYS A 53 5.08 -35.69 29.02
C LYS A 53 3.79 -35.00 28.60
N ALA A 54 2.80 -35.02 29.52
CA ALA A 54 1.55 -34.31 29.24
C ALA A 54 1.79 -32.80 29.11
N PRO A 55 1.22 -32.10 28.09
CA PRO A 55 1.45 -30.67 27.88
C PRO A 55 1.17 -29.80 29.10
N PHE A 56 0.12 -30.13 29.83
CA PHE A 56 -0.26 -29.43 31.06
C PHE A 56 0.84 -29.49 32.14
N MET A 57 1.51 -30.65 32.30
CA MET A 57 2.60 -30.78 33.27
C MET A 57 3.83 -29.97 32.88
N ILE A 58 4.15 -29.90 31.55
CA ILE A 58 5.21 -29.05 31.05
C ILE A 58 4.88 -27.58 31.33
N ALA A 59 3.65 -27.16 31.02
CA ALA A 59 3.20 -25.79 31.25
C ALA A 59 3.24 -25.40 32.75
N GLU A 60 2.86 -26.30 33.68
CA GLU A 60 2.96 -26.05 35.12
C GLU A 60 4.41 -25.82 35.55
N GLU A 61 5.34 -26.65 35.09
CA GLU A 61 6.76 -26.51 35.40
C GLU A 61 7.34 -25.21 34.90
N VAL A 62 6.99 -24.82 33.65
CA VAL A 62 7.43 -23.54 33.06
C VAL A 62 6.84 -22.35 33.80
N VAL A 63 5.53 -22.37 34.13
CA VAL A 63 4.88 -21.29 34.91
C VAL A 63 5.58 -21.08 36.24
N SER A 64 6.02 -22.16 36.92
CA SER A 64 6.76 -22.04 38.17
C SER A 64 8.12 -21.33 38.04
N LYS A 65 8.70 -21.27 36.83
CA LYS A 65 9.98 -20.58 36.56
C LYS A 65 9.83 -19.10 36.28
N ILE A 66 8.63 -18.65 35.92
CA ILE A 66 8.35 -17.22 35.65
C ILE A 66 7.59 -16.56 36.83
N GLU A 67 7.40 -17.26 37.94
CA GLU A 67 6.87 -16.69 39.17
C GLU A 67 7.76 -15.53 39.64
N GLY A 68 7.19 -14.31 39.75
CA GLY A 68 7.93 -13.11 40.15
C GLY A 68 8.70 -12.43 39.02
N SER A 69 8.50 -12.82 37.74
CA SER A 69 9.01 -12.09 36.58
C SER A 69 8.46 -10.67 36.54
N GLU A 70 9.31 -9.69 36.21
CA GLU A 70 8.91 -8.29 36.07
C GLU A 70 7.99 -8.05 34.86
N TYR A 71 7.98 -8.99 33.89
CA TYR A 71 7.21 -8.87 32.66
C TYR A 71 5.73 -9.24 32.81
N PHE A 72 5.40 -10.09 33.79
CA PHE A 72 4.04 -10.62 33.92
C PHE A 72 3.42 -10.28 35.28
N SER A 73 2.19 -9.74 35.24
CA SER A 73 1.35 -9.61 36.44
C SER A 73 0.66 -10.93 36.79
N LYS A 74 0.43 -11.79 35.79
CA LYS A 74 -0.18 -13.11 35.95
C LYS A 74 0.33 -14.06 34.88
N ALA A 75 0.69 -15.28 35.29
CA ALA A 75 0.95 -16.40 34.42
C ALA A 75 0.23 -17.63 34.94
N GLU A 76 -0.55 -18.31 34.14
CA GLU A 76 -1.28 -19.50 34.54
C GLU A 76 -1.32 -20.58 33.47
N CYS A 77 -1.23 -21.82 33.95
CA CYS A 77 -1.38 -22.99 33.09
C CYS A 77 -2.85 -23.34 32.92
N VAL A 78 -3.29 -23.45 31.66
CA VAL A 78 -4.67 -23.82 31.31
C VAL A 78 -4.67 -25.07 30.43
N LYS A 79 -5.51 -26.05 30.76
CA LYS A 79 -5.62 -27.30 29.99
C LYS A 79 -6.00 -27.04 28.53
N PRO A 80 -5.43 -27.77 27.57
CA PRO A 80 -4.57 -28.94 27.72
C PRO A 80 -3.07 -28.65 27.96
N GLY A 81 -2.60 -27.40 27.94
CA GLY A 81 -1.20 -27.01 28.08
C GLY A 81 -0.91 -25.61 27.58
N PHE A 82 -1.93 -24.73 27.59
CA PHE A 82 -1.75 -23.30 27.30
C PHE A 82 -1.11 -22.61 28.50
N ILE A 83 -0.20 -21.69 28.23
CA ILE A 83 0.30 -20.73 29.21
C ILE A 83 -0.34 -19.38 28.91
N ASN A 84 -1.29 -18.97 29.73
CA ASN A 84 -1.96 -17.68 29.64
C ASN A 84 -1.18 -16.64 30.43
N LEU A 85 -0.95 -15.49 29.82
CA LEU A 85 -0.09 -14.43 30.37
C LEU A 85 -0.80 -13.09 30.35
N ASN A 86 -0.68 -12.35 31.46
CA ASN A 86 -1.05 -10.94 31.52
C ASN A 86 0.22 -10.12 31.79
N ILE A 87 0.41 -9.06 31.02
CA ILE A 87 1.59 -8.19 31.13
C ILE A 87 1.55 -7.38 32.42
N SER A 88 2.72 -7.11 33.01
CA SER A 88 2.88 -6.21 34.14
C SER A 88 2.56 -4.77 33.72
N ASP A 89 1.77 -4.05 34.48
CA ASP A 89 1.38 -2.67 34.21
C ASP A 89 2.58 -1.72 34.27
N ASP A 90 3.52 -1.95 35.18
CA ASP A 90 4.75 -1.16 35.31
C ASP A 90 5.69 -1.41 34.13
N PHE A 91 5.83 -2.67 33.69
CA PHE A 91 6.62 -3.00 32.52
C PHE A 91 6.01 -2.40 31.25
N LEU A 92 4.69 -2.50 31.06
CA LEU A 92 4.00 -1.89 29.91
C LEU A 92 4.21 -0.38 29.89
N ALA A 93 4.08 0.31 31.02
CA ALA A 93 4.32 1.75 31.12
C ALA A 93 5.75 2.14 30.74
N SER A 94 6.74 1.36 31.19
CA SER A 94 8.14 1.55 30.82
C SER A 94 8.37 1.35 29.34
N TYR A 95 7.80 0.29 28.75
CA TYR A 95 7.89 -0.02 27.35
C TYR A 95 7.30 1.11 26.46
N ILE A 96 6.08 1.57 26.77
CA ILE A 96 5.42 2.67 26.05
C ILE A 96 6.17 4.00 26.21
N SER A 97 6.77 4.25 27.37
CA SER A 97 7.59 5.44 27.58
C SER A 97 8.86 5.44 26.71
N GLU A 98 9.49 4.27 26.52
CA GLU A 98 10.62 4.09 25.62
C GLU A 98 10.17 4.27 24.16
N GLU A 99 9.07 3.63 23.75
CA GLU A 99 8.48 3.75 22.42
C GLU A 99 8.14 5.21 22.06
N ALA A 100 7.61 5.99 23.01
CA ALA A 100 7.26 7.39 22.82
C ALA A 100 8.47 8.27 22.44
N THR A 101 9.68 7.88 22.81
CA THR A 101 10.93 8.62 22.56
C THR A 101 11.78 7.98 21.47
N ALA A 102 11.51 6.73 21.10
CA ALA A 102 12.26 6.00 20.10
C ALA A 102 12.01 6.56 18.69
N ASP A 103 13.04 6.53 17.85
CA ASP A 103 12.88 6.79 16.42
C ASP A 103 11.93 5.78 15.79
N LYS A 104 11.04 6.25 14.92
CA LYS A 104 10.02 5.43 14.25
C LYS A 104 9.26 4.49 15.22
N PHE A 105 9.04 4.93 16.46
CA PHE A 105 8.38 4.15 17.51
C PHE A 105 9.03 2.77 17.75
N GLY A 106 10.36 2.73 17.71
CA GLY A 106 11.13 1.53 17.96
C GLY A 106 11.22 0.53 16.81
N LEU A 107 10.74 0.90 15.62
CA LEU A 107 10.94 0.09 14.41
C LEU A 107 12.45 -0.03 14.13
N GLU A 108 12.94 -1.26 14.02
CA GLU A 108 14.34 -1.51 13.70
C GLU A 108 14.62 -1.30 12.21
N ASN A 109 15.68 -0.53 11.89
CA ASN A 109 16.12 -0.38 10.52
C ASN A 109 16.76 -1.70 10.04
N LYS A 110 16.16 -2.34 9.05
CA LYS A 110 16.79 -3.45 8.31
C LYS A 110 17.86 -2.91 7.34
N ALA A 111 18.67 -3.79 6.76
CA ALA A 111 19.59 -3.41 5.69
C ALA A 111 18.77 -2.77 4.54
N SER A 112 19.16 -1.58 4.11
CA SER A 112 18.48 -0.85 3.06
C SER A 112 18.60 -1.59 1.73
N LYS A 113 17.45 -1.79 1.07
CA LYS A 113 17.36 -2.31 -0.30
C LYS A 113 17.03 -1.16 -1.25
N LYS A 114 17.54 -1.23 -2.47
CA LYS A 114 17.06 -0.39 -3.58
C LYS A 114 15.80 -1.02 -4.16
N VAL A 115 14.68 -0.33 -4.08
CA VAL A 115 13.37 -0.84 -4.50
C VAL A 115 12.78 0.05 -5.57
N VAL A 116 12.35 -0.53 -6.67
CA VAL A 116 11.52 0.15 -7.67
C VAL A 116 10.08 -0.34 -7.52
N VAL A 117 9.14 0.58 -7.36
CA VAL A 117 7.71 0.28 -7.34
C VAL A 117 7.10 0.82 -8.63
N ASP A 118 6.65 -0.07 -9.49
CA ASP A 118 5.97 0.24 -10.75
C ASP A 118 4.46 0.29 -10.52
N TYR A 119 3.87 1.45 -10.70
CA TYR A 119 2.44 1.66 -10.46
C TYR A 119 1.87 2.86 -11.23
N GLY A 120 0.57 2.85 -11.45
CA GLY A 120 -0.18 4.00 -11.97
C GLY A 120 0.08 4.32 -13.45
N GLY A 121 0.78 3.46 -14.22
CA GLY A 121 1.14 3.70 -15.62
C GLY A 121 -0.07 3.66 -16.57
N PRO A 122 -0.61 4.82 -17.01
CA PRO A 122 -1.70 4.88 -17.97
C PRO A 122 -1.17 4.93 -19.41
N ASN A 123 -2.04 4.63 -20.35
CA ASN A 123 -1.79 5.03 -21.73
C ASN A 123 -1.95 6.55 -21.85
N VAL A 124 -0.99 7.22 -22.46
CA VAL A 124 -1.07 8.65 -22.77
C VAL A 124 -2.21 8.97 -23.75
N ALA A 125 -2.54 10.24 -23.91
CA ALA A 125 -3.65 10.72 -24.74
C ALA A 125 -5.05 10.28 -24.30
N LYS A 126 -5.18 9.79 -23.06
CA LYS A 126 -6.45 9.43 -22.45
C LYS A 126 -6.54 10.05 -21.05
N PRO A 127 -7.70 10.60 -20.68
CA PRO A 127 -7.89 11.01 -19.29
C PRO A 127 -7.84 9.79 -18.37
N LEU A 128 -7.35 9.98 -17.16
CA LEU A 128 -7.40 8.96 -16.12
C LEU A 128 -8.86 8.60 -15.82
N HIS A 129 -9.11 7.32 -15.66
CA HIS A 129 -10.39 6.79 -15.22
C HIS A 129 -10.24 6.05 -13.89
N ILE A 130 -11.35 5.73 -13.24
CA ILE A 130 -11.37 5.07 -11.93
C ILE A 130 -10.57 3.76 -11.88
N GLY A 131 -10.38 3.09 -13.01
CA GLY A 131 -9.53 1.88 -13.06
C GLY A 131 -8.05 2.14 -12.75
N HIS A 132 -7.58 3.40 -12.87
CA HIS A 132 -6.20 3.79 -12.52
C HIS A 132 -6.06 4.14 -11.03
N LEU A 133 -7.17 4.40 -10.32
CA LEU A 133 -7.15 4.82 -8.92
C LEU A 133 -6.43 3.81 -8.02
N ARG A 134 -6.80 2.53 -8.13
CA ARG A 134 -6.27 1.48 -7.26
C ARG A 134 -4.76 1.29 -7.43
N ALA A 135 -4.27 1.25 -8.68
CA ALA A 135 -2.84 1.17 -8.94
C ALA A 135 -2.09 2.32 -8.26
N ALA A 136 -2.59 3.56 -8.43
CA ALA A 136 -1.98 4.76 -7.91
C ALA A 136 -1.90 4.77 -6.37
N ILE A 137 -3.01 4.57 -5.68
CA ILE A 137 -3.04 4.67 -4.19
C ILE A 137 -2.41 3.48 -3.49
N ILE A 138 -2.54 2.26 -4.02
CA ILE A 138 -1.87 1.08 -3.45
C ILE A 138 -0.36 1.19 -3.65
N GLY A 139 0.09 1.56 -4.87
CA GLY A 139 1.50 1.72 -5.17
C GLY A 139 2.17 2.82 -4.35
N GLU A 140 1.52 3.97 -4.21
CA GLU A 140 2.00 5.05 -3.35
C GLU A 140 2.13 4.63 -1.89
N ALA A 141 1.14 3.92 -1.35
CA ALA A 141 1.20 3.40 0.03
C ALA A 141 2.36 2.40 0.20
N VAL A 142 2.54 1.45 -0.74
CA VAL A 142 3.66 0.49 -0.73
C VAL A 142 5.00 1.23 -0.80
N LYS A 143 5.14 2.24 -1.67
CA LYS A 143 6.35 3.08 -1.76
C LYS A 143 6.64 3.78 -0.43
N ARG A 144 5.64 4.41 0.19
CA ARG A 144 5.81 5.11 1.47
C ARG A 144 6.19 4.16 2.60
N ILE A 145 5.54 3.00 2.70
CA ILE A 145 5.87 1.96 3.67
C ILE A 145 7.32 1.47 3.44
N SER A 146 7.72 1.22 2.19
CA SER A 146 9.09 0.83 1.83
C SER A 146 10.13 1.84 2.30
N LYS A 147 9.91 3.13 2.02
CA LYS A 147 10.78 4.21 2.51
C LYS A 147 10.81 4.29 4.04
N TYR A 148 9.67 4.10 4.69
CA TYR A 148 9.59 4.16 6.15
C TYR A 148 10.36 3.03 6.84
N VAL A 149 10.33 1.81 6.29
CA VAL A 149 11.13 0.70 6.85
C VAL A 149 12.63 0.81 6.52
N GLY A 150 13.05 1.83 5.77
CA GLY A 150 14.46 2.19 5.54
C GLY A 150 15.00 1.84 4.16
N ASN A 151 14.16 1.42 3.20
CA ASN A 151 14.61 1.16 1.83
C ASN A 151 14.82 2.46 1.04
N ASP A 152 15.77 2.44 0.11
CA ASP A 152 15.90 3.42 -0.95
C ASP A 152 14.91 3.07 -2.07
N THR A 153 13.81 3.81 -2.14
CA THR A 153 12.66 3.42 -2.98
C THR A 153 12.32 4.49 -4.00
N LEU A 154 12.19 4.06 -5.25
CA LEU A 154 11.75 4.88 -6.38
C LEU A 154 10.36 4.42 -6.85
N GLY A 155 9.46 5.37 -7.00
CA GLY A 155 8.18 5.14 -7.69
C GLY A 155 8.36 5.39 -9.19
N ASP A 156 7.94 4.43 -10.01
CA ASP A 156 8.04 4.47 -11.46
C ASP A 156 6.66 4.47 -12.09
N ILE A 157 6.35 5.48 -12.89
CA ILE A 157 5.19 5.52 -13.76
C ILE A 157 5.61 5.11 -15.17
N HIS A 158 5.29 3.88 -15.55
CA HIS A 158 5.59 3.37 -16.89
C HIS A 158 4.41 3.59 -17.83
N MET A 159 4.52 4.60 -18.71
CA MET A 159 3.42 5.03 -19.58
C MET A 159 3.39 4.25 -20.90
N GLY A 160 2.17 3.91 -21.35
CA GLY A 160 1.96 3.39 -22.70
C GLY A 160 1.91 4.54 -23.70
N ASP A 161 3.00 4.78 -24.42
CA ASP A 161 3.18 5.97 -25.27
C ASP A 161 3.76 5.67 -26.67
N TRP A 162 4.10 4.41 -26.98
CA TRP A 162 4.88 4.06 -28.16
C TRP A 162 4.21 3.08 -29.13
N GLY A 163 3.00 2.63 -28.83
CA GLY A 163 2.28 1.61 -29.59
C GLY A 163 1.35 2.15 -30.69
N LEU A 164 0.54 1.24 -31.24
CA LEU A 164 -0.45 1.51 -32.29
C LEU A 164 -1.40 2.66 -31.95
N GLN A 165 -1.64 2.94 -30.69
CA GLN A 165 -2.48 4.05 -30.25
C GLN A 165 -1.99 5.41 -30.79
N MET A 166 -0.66 5.62 -30.86
CA MET A 166 -0.10 6.86 -31.42
C MET A 166 -0.35 6.96 -32.93
N GLY A 167 -0.16 5.85 -33.65
CA GLY A 167 -0.49 5.78 -35.06
C GLY A 167 -1.96 6.04 -35.35
N LEU A 168 -2.87 5.50 -34.52
CA LEU A 168 -4.31 5.74 -34.65
C LEU A 168 -4.68 7.22 -34.44
N ILE A 169 -4.11 7.86 -33.43
CA ILE A 169 -4.34 9.29 -33.17
C ILE A 169 -3.85 10.14 -34.35
N ILE A 170 -2.62 9.91 -34.81
CA ILE A 170 -2.03 10.68 -35.90
C ILE A 170 -2.79 10.44 -37.21
N ALA A 171 -3.22 9.19 -37.48
CA ALA A 171 -4.02 8.87 -38.66
C ALA A 171 -5.35 9.63 -38.68
N GLU A 172 -6.05 9.66 -37.54
CA GLU A 172 -7.33 10.35 -37.40
C GLU A 172 -7.16 11.88 -37.50
N MET A 173 -6.10 12.46 -36.90
CA MET A 173 -5.77 13.87 -37.03
C MET A 173 -5.58 14.26 -38.50
N LYS A 174 -4.82 13.45 -39.26
CA LYS A 174 -4.59 13.68 -40.70
C LYS A 174 -5.88 13.59 -41.49
N GLU A 175 -6.75 12.65 -41.19
CA GLU A 175 -8.02 12.47 -41.91
C GLU A 175 -9.01 13.60 -41.61
N ARG A 176 -8.98 14.17 -40.39
CA ARG A 176 -9.72 15.39 -40.03
C ARG A 176 -9.13 16.68 -40.62
N GLY A 177 -7.97 16.59 -41.26
CA GLY A 177 -7.27 17.77 -41.80
C GLY A 177 -6.82 18.73 -40.71
N MET A 178 -6.38 18.23 -39.56
CA MET A 178 -5.92 19.06 -38.43
C MET A 178 -4.50 19.57 -38.73
N ASP A 179 -4.39 20.88 -38.98
CA ASP A 179 -3.10 21.56 -39.22
C ASP A 179 -2.43 22.06 -37.93
N ARG A 180 -3.06 21.87 -36.79
CA ARG A 180 -2.56 22.27 -35.46
C ARG A 180 -2.45 21.10 -34.50
N MET A 181 -1.67 21.29 -33.46
CA MET A 181 -1.57 20.31 -32.36
C MET A 181 -2.87 20.19 -31.59
N PRO A 182 -3.28 18.95 -31.18
CA PRO A 182 -4.51 18.71 -30.46
C PRO A 182 -4.41 19.17 -29.02
N THR A 183 -5.55 19.55 -28.43
CA THR A 183 -5.69 19.69 -26.98
C THR A 183 -5.99 18.34 -26.33
N LEU A 184 -5.91 18.26 -25.00
CA LEU A 184 -6.22 17.04 -24.26
C LEU A 184 -7.69 16.62 -24.45
N ASP A 185 -8.63 17.58 -24.46
CA ASP A 185 -10.05 17.30 -24.70
C ASP A 185 -10.27 16.71 -26.10
N GLU A 186 -9.61 17.27 -27.11
CA GLU A 186 -9.67 16.72 -28.47
C GLU A 186 -9.09 15.31 -28.55
N LEU A 187 -7.99 15.02 -27.85
CA LEU A 187 -7.43 13.66 -27.76
C LEU A 187 -8.41 12.67 -27.16
N SER A 188 -9.21 13.12 -26.18
CA SER A 188 -10.24 12.29 -25.55
C SER A 188 -11.38 11.90 -26.50
N GLU A 189 -11.55 12.61 -27.62
CA GLU A 189 -12.50 12.31 -28.69
C GLU A 189 -11.82 11.58 -29.88
N ILE A 190 -10.61 12.02 -30.25
CA ILE A 190 -9.85 11.48 -31.41
C ILE A 190 -9.54 10.00 -31.20
N TYR A 191 -8.99 9.65 -30.03
CA TYR A 191 -8.54 8.28 -29.81
C TYR A 191 -9.68 7.25 -29.83
N PRO A 192 -10.81 7.42 -29.11
CA PRO A 192 -11.93 6.49 -29.20
C PRO A 192 -12.49 6.36 -30.61
N ALA A 193 -12.64 7.48 -31.34
CA ALA A 193 -13.11 7.48 -32.72
C ALA A 193 -12.15 6.70 -33.65
N ALA A 194 -10.85 6.94 -33.54
CA ALA A 194 -9.83 6.22 -34.31
C ALA A 194 -9.80 4.72 -33.96
N SER A 195 -9.92 4.38 -32.67
CA SER A 195 -9.97 3.00 -32.22
C SER A 195 -11.20 2.24 -32.72
N GLU A 196 -12.37 2.89 -32.75
CA GLU A 196 -13.57 2.29 -33.31
C GLU A 196 -13.48 2.11 -34.82
N LYS A 197 -13.00 3.13 -35.51
CA LYS A 197 -12.80 3.13 -36.97
C LYS A 197 -11.82 2.04 -37.39
N SER A 198 -10.72 1.84 -36.67
CA SER A 198 -9.74 0.79 -36.98
C SER A 198 -10.29 -0.63 -36.90
N LYS A 199 -11.41 -0.85 -36.23
CA LYS A 199 -12.11 -2.15 -36.15
C LYS A 199 -13.01 -2.39 -37.38
N ALA A 200 -13.48 -1.32 -37.98
CA ALA A 200 -14.42 -1.36 -39.12
C ALA A 200 -13.75 -1.12 -40.47
N ASP A 201 -12.59 -0.44 -40.50
CA ASP A 201 -11.86 -0.05 -41.71
C ASP A 201 -10.40 -0.56 -41.61
N GLU A 202 -10.12 -1.65 -42.33
CA GLU A 202 -8.77 -2.26 -42.37
C GLU A 202 -7.75 -1.32 -43.03
N ALA A 203 -8.14 -0.56 -44.07
CA ALA A 203 -7.25 0.39 -44.72
C ALA A 203 -6.86 1.56 -43.79
N PHE A 204 -7.77 1.99 -42.88
CA PHE A 204 -7.43 2.96 -41.84
C PHE A 204 -6.45 2.36 -40.85
N LYS A 205 -6.68 1.12 -40.43
CA LYS A 205 -5.79 0.40 -39.50
C LYS A 205 -4.39 0.24 -40.09
N ASP A 206 -4.28 -0.14 -41.36
CA ASP A 206 -3.00 -0.28 -42.06
C ASP A 206 -2.24 1.05 -42.09
N ARG A 207 -2.92 2.16 -42.46
CA ARG A 207 -2.31 3.51 -42.38
C ARG A 207 -1.82 3.86 -40.96
N ALA A 208 -2.59 3.51 -39.92
CA ALA A 208 -2.17 3.74 -38.54
C ALA A 208 -0.94 2.89 -38.17
N MET A 209 -0.84 1.66 -38.67
CA MET A 209 0.35 0.81 -38.51
C MET A 209 1.57 1.40 -39.21
N ASP A 210 1.42 1.88 -40.47
CA ASP A 210 2.49 2.55 -41.21
C ASP A 210 2.98 3.82 -40.49
N ILE A 211 2.06 4.59 -39.91
CA ILE A 211 2.38 5.79 -39.11
C ILE A 211 3.13 5.38 -37.84
N THR A 212 2.68 4.32 -37.13
CA THR A 212 3.37 3.79 -35.95
C THR A 212 4.80 3.37 -36.32
N PHE A 213 4.96 2.63 -37.40
CA PHE A 213 6.28 2.25 -37.93
C PHE A 213 7.14 3.48 -38.22
N GLY A 214 6.58 4.47 -38.92
CA GLY A 214 7.28 5.73 -39.21
C GLY A 214 7.71 6.49 -37.97
N LEU A 215 6.85 6.54 -36.92
CA LEU A 215 7.15 7.14 -35.61
C LEU A 215 8.36 6.44 -34.98
N GLN A 216 8.32 5.11 -34.91
CA GLN A 216 9.36 4.27 -34.30
C GLN A 216 10.69 4.29 -35.09
N HIS A 217 10.65 4.67 -36.38
CA HIS A 217 11.83 4.82 -37.23
C HIS A 217 12.25 6.28 -37.45
N GLY A 218 11.81 7.20 -36.57
CA GLY A 218 12.36 8.54 -36.52
C GLY A 218 11.74 9.55 -37.48
N ASN A 219 10.50 9.35 -37.97
CA ASN A 219 9.80 10.35 -38.75
C ASN A 219 9.58 11.62 -37.91
N GLU A 220 10.24 12.73 -38.31
CA GLU A 220 10.25 13.98 -37.53
C GLU A 220 8.87 14.63 -37.39
N GLU A 221 7.96 14.49 -38.35
CA GLU A 221 6.59 15.00 -38.24
C GLU A 221 5.84 14.26 -37.14
N TYR A 222 5.94 12.92 -37.11
CA TYR A 222 5.25 12.09 -36.13
C TYR A 222 5.86 12.22 -34.75
N LEU A 223 7.18 12.32 -34.66
CA LEU A 223 7.89 12.59 -33.41
C LEU A 223 7.50 13.94 -32.79
N LYS A 224 7.28 14.98 -33.63
CA LYS A 224 6.82 16.29 -33.16
C LYS A 224 5.42 16.20 -32.53
N ILE A 225 4.50 15.47 -33.17
CA ILE A 225 3.15 15.26 -32.67
C ILE A 225 3.21 14.44 -31.39
N TRP A 226 3.98 13.36 -31.35
CA TRP A 226 4.16 12.52 -30.17
C TRP A 226 4.72 13.31 -28.97
N ARG A 227 5.77 14.11 -29.14
CA ARG A 227 6.32 14.97 -28.08
C ARG A 227 5.25 15.89 -27.50
N HIS A 228 4.45 16.53 -28.35
CA HIS A 228 3.37 17.40 -27.89
C HIS A 228 2.31 16.61 -27.09
N ILE A 229 1.90 15.44 -27.55
CA ILE A 229 0.95 14.56 -26.84
C ILE A 229 1.52 14.16 -25.47
N MET A 230 2.81 13.83 -25.41
CA MET A 230 3.50 13.52 -24.16
C MET A 230 3.47 14.71 -23.21
N ASP A 231 3.84 15.91 -23.67
CA ASP A 231 3.89 17.12 -22.82
C ASP A 231 2.54 17.41 -22.17
N ILE A 232 1.45 17.41 -22.94
CA ILE A 232 0.11 17.72 -22.41
C ILE A 232 -0.44 16.57 -21.54
N SER A 233 -0.15 15.31 -21.89
CA SER A 233 -0.59 14.14 -21.12
C SER A 233 0.12 14.07 -19.77
N VAL A 234 1.45 14.26 -19.76
CA VAL A 234 2.22 14.24 -18.49
C VAL A 234 1.81 15.38 -17.57
N ALA A 235 1.52 16.58 -18.14
CA ALA A 235 1.03 17.70 -17.33
C ALA A 235 -0.32 17.39 -16.66
N ASP A 236 -1.26 16.78 -17.38
CA ASP A 236 -2.56 16.35 -16.83
C ASP A 236 -2.39 15.23 -15.79
N LEU A 237 -1.54 14.24 -16.08
CA LEU A 237 -1.26 13.15 -15.15
C LEU A 237 -0.70 13.68 -13.82
N LYS A 238 0.27 14.60 -13.88
CA LYS A 238 0.83 15.24 -12.67
C LYS A 238 -0.26 15.93 -11.86
N GLN A 239 -1.11 16.73 -12.50
CA GLN A 239 -2.20 17.42 -11.82
C GLN A 239 -3.18 16.44 -11.12
N ASN A 240 -3.53 15.35 -11.78
CA ASN A 240 -4.44 14.34 -11.21
C ASN A 240 -3.77 13.56 -10.06
N TYR A 241 -2.49 13.21 -10.18
CA TYR A 241 -1.76 12.51 -9.13
C TYR A 241 -1.46 13.42 -7.94
N ASP A 242 -1.22 14.72 -8.15
CA ASP A 242 -1.08 15.71 -7.08
C ASP A 242 -2.36 15.79 -6.23
N LYS A 243 -3.55 15.81 -6.87
CA LYS A 243 -4.84 15.75 -6.15
C LYS A 243 -4.99 14.49 -5.28
N LEU A 244 -4.35 13.39 -5.69
CA LEU A 244 -4.33 12.14 -4.94
C LEU A 244 -3.18 12.04 -3.93
N ASN A 245 -2.31 13.04 -3.81
CA ASN A 245 -1.06 12.96 -3.05
C ASN A 245 -0.26 11.70 -3.42
N VAL A 246 -0.06 11.50 -4.73
CA VAL A 246 0.72 10.42 -5.35
C VAL A 246 1.86 11.05 -6.15
N SER A 247 3.07 10.54 -6.00
CA SER A 247 4.26 11.09 -6.63
C SER A 247 5.16 9.99 -7.20
N PHE A 248 5.88 10.33 -8.25
CA PHE A 248 6.82 9.42 -8.90
C PHE A 248 8.17 10.09 -9.05
N GLU A 249 9.23 9.33 -8.82
CA GLU A 249 10.61 9.74 -9.06
C GLU A 249 11.02 9.47 -10.52
N ILE A 250 10.42 8.44 -11.15
CA ILE A 250 10.71 8.02 -12.53
C ILE A 250 9.47 8.26 -13.39
N TRP A 251 9.63 9.03 -14.47
CA TRP A 251 8.62 9.32 -15.48
C TRP A 251 9.13 8.82 -16.82
N LYS A 252 8.86 7.55 -17.14
CA LYS A 252 9.28 6.89 -18.37
C LYS A 252 8.10 6.18 -19.03
N GLY A 253 8.30 5.72 -20.25
CA GLY A 253 7.31 4.99 -21.00
C GLY A 253 7.93 3.91 -21.89
N GLU A 254 7.09 3.30 -22.72
CA GLU A 254 7.50 2.27 -23.69
C GLU A 254 8.56 2.79 -24.67
N ALA A 255 8.51 4.10 -25.03
CA ALA A 255 9.50 4.74 -25.89
C ALA A 255 10.91 4.72 -25.30
N ASP A 256 11.05 4.85 -23.96
CA ASP A 256 12.33 4.80 -23.27
C ASP A 256 12.91 3.38 -23.22
N ALA A 257 12.08 2.36 -23.28
CA ALA A 257 12.48 0.95 -23.30
C ALA A 257 12.85 0.44 -24.72
N ASP A 258 12.36 1.10 -25.76
CA ASP A 258 12.55 0.68 -27.16
C ASP A 258 14.02 0.42 -27.55
N PRO A 259 15.01 1.28 -27.19
CA PRO A 259 16.41 1.05 -27.54
C PRO A 259 17.01 -0.25 -26.97
N TYR A 260 16.43 -0.80 -25.93
CA TYR A 260 16.91 -2.03 -25.26
C TYR A 260 16.33 -3.30 -25.90
N ILE A 261 15.27 -3.21 -26.73
CA ILE A 261 14.57 -4.36 -27.30
C ILE A 261 15.48 -5.16 -28.21
N ALA A 262 16.05 -4.53 -29.26
CA ALA A 262 16.82 -5.25 -30.26
C ALA A 262 18.08 -5.94 -29.67
N PRO A 263 18.91 -5.27 -28.84
CA PRO A 263 20.05 -5.93 -28.20
C PRO A 263 19.65 -7.09 -27.28
N MET A 264 18.55 -6.93 -26.51
CA MET A 264 18.01 -7.97 -25.63
C MET A 264 17.59 -9.22 -26.42
N VAL A 265 16.81 -9.03 -27.50
CA VAL A 265 16.32 -10.11 -28.35
C VAL A 265 17.47 -10.87 -29.01
N GLU A 266 18.46 -10.16 -29.55
CA GLU A 266 19.65 -10.79 -30.15
C GLU A 266 20.47 -11.57 -29.11
N LYS A 267 20.59 -11.07 -27.89
CA LYS A 267 21.24 -11.81 -26.79
C LYS A 267 20.48 -13.08 -26.47
N MET A 268 19.14 -13.04 -26.34
CA MET A 268 18.31 -14.22 -26.07
C MET A 268 18.45 -15.30 -27.14
N LYS A 269 18.50 -14.92 -28.43
CA LYS A 269 18.74 -15.84 -29.54
C LYS A 269 20.14 -16.46 -29.47
N LYS A 270 21.16 -15.61 -29.30
CA LYS A 270 22.57 -16.04 -29.24
C LYS A 270 22.83 -17.02 -28.10
N ASP A 271 22.23 -16.76 -26.95
CA ASP A 271 22.40 -17.58 -25.74
C ASP A 271 21.50 -18.85 -25.78
N GLY A 272 20.65 -19.00 -26.82
CA GLY A 272 19.84 -20.18 -27.07
C GLY A 272 18.57 -20.27 -26.19
N TYR A 273 18.18 -19.18 -25.54
CA TYR A 273 16.94 -19.14 -24.75
C TYR A 273 15.69 -18.93 -25.61
N ALA A 274 15.80 -18.08 -26.65
CA ALA A 274 14.70 -17.78 -27.55
C ALA A 274 14.78 -18.63 -28.83
N TYR A 275 13.64 -19.24 -29.20
CA TYR A 275 13.51 -20.08 -30.38
C TYR A 275 12.21 -19.79 -31.14
N GLU A 276 12.17 -20.15 -32.43
CA GLU A 276 10.97 -20.00 -33.24
C GLU A 276 9.93 -21.09 -32.96
N SER A 277 8.70 -20.65 -32.72
CA SER A 277 7.54 -21.53 -32.54
C SER A 277 6.34 -20.92 -33.29
N GLN A 278 5.78 -21.65 -34.23
CA GLN A 278 4.65 -21.19 -35.07
C GLN A 278 4.86 -19.82 -35.72
N GLY A 279 6.10 -19.54 -36.10
CA GLY A 279 6.50 -18.27 -36.70
C GLY A 279 6.80 -17.13 -35.70
N ALA A 280 6.47 -17.27 -34.44
CA ALA A 280 6.77 -16.31 -33.39
C ALA A 280 8.07 -16.68 -32.65
N LEU A 281 8.77 -15.69 -32.11
CA LEU A 281 9.93 -15.90 -31.23
C LEU A 281 9.45 -16.05 -29.79
N VAL A 282 9.79 -17.15 -29.12
CA VAL A 282 9.32 -17.47 -27.77
C VAL A 282 10.45 -17.95 -26.86
N VAL A 283 10.23 -17.83 -25.54
CA VAL A 283 11.06 -18.44 -24.49
C VAL A 283 10.18 -19.39 -23.67
N ASP A 284 10.58 -20.64 -23.53
CA ASP A 284 9.90 -21.58 -22.64
C ASP A 284 10.16 -21.22 -21.19
N VAL A 285 9.06 -21.11 -20.40
CA VAL A 285 9.05 -20.71 -19.01
C VAL A 285 8.26 -21.68 -18.12
N SER A 286 7.93 -22.86 -18.64
CA SER A 286 7.27 -23.91 -17.86
C SER A 286 8.17 -24.44 -16.74
N GLU A 287 7.59 -24.80 -15.61
CA GLU A 287 8.27 -25.41 -14.46
C GLU A 287 7.51 -26.67 -14.01
N ASP A 288 8.25 -27.68 -13.55
CA ASP A 288 7.67 -28.94 -13.07
C ASP A 288 6.71 -28.76 -11.89
N THR A 289 6.79 -27.63 -11.19
CA THR A 289 5.95 -27.26 -10.05
C THR A 289 4.64 -26.60 -10.45
N ASP A 290 4.43 -26.30 -11.72
CA ASP A 290 3.24 -25.60 -12.21
C ASP A 290 1.98 -26.46 -12.01
N ALA A 291 0.99 -25.91 -11.30
CA ALA A 291 -0.31 -26.55 -11.12
C ALA A 291 -1.14 -26.59 -12.44
N LYS A 292 -0.83 -25.71 -13.38
CA LYS A 292 -1.38 -25.63 -14.74
C LYS A 292 -0.24 -25.29 -15.68
N GLU A 293 -0.29 -25.81 -16.91
CA GLU A 293 0.67 -25.49 -17.95
C GLU A 293 0.78 -23.97 -18.16
N VAL A 294 2.00 -23.45 -18.02
CA VAL A 294 2.32 -22.06 -18.32
C VAL A 294 2.83 -22.00 -19.76
N PRO A 295 2.14 -21.30 -20.67
CA PRO A 295 2.55 -21.25 -22.07
C PRO A 295 3.88 -20.49 -22.20
N PRO A 296 4.66 -20.75 -23.27
CA PRO A 296 5.89 -20.02 -23.55
C PRO A 296 5.67 -18.52 -23.60
N CYS A 297 6.64 -17.76 -23.12
CA CYS A 297 6.65 -16.31 -23.16
C CYS A 297 6.93 -15.84 -24.59
N MET A 298 5.99 -15.14 -25.22
CA MET A 298 6.16 -14.60 -26.56
C MET A 298 7.03 -13.32 -26.53
N ILE A 299 8.13 -13.35 -27.25
CA ILE A 299 9.10 -12.23 -27.32
C ILE A 299 8.85 -11.36 -28.56
N LEU A 300 8.60 -11.98 -29.72
CA LEU A 300 8.22 -11.26 -30.95
C LEU A 300 7.10 -12.02 -31.64
N LYS A 301 6.19 -11.30 -32.29
CA LYS A 301 5.18 -11.85 -33.17
C LYS A 301 5.80 -12.43 -34.44
N SER A 302 5.00 -13.13 -35.24
CA SER A 302 5.41 -13.71 -36.51
C SER A 302 5.82 -12.67 -37.59
N ASP A 303 5.36 -11.45 -37.46
CA ASP A 303 5.75 -10.30 -38.30
C ASP A 303 6.98 -9.56 -37.72
N GLY A 304 7.57 -10.02 -36.64
CA GLY A 304 8.69 -9.40 -35.95
C GLY A 304 8.33 -8.26 -35.00
N ALA A 305 7.05 -7.93 -34.85
CA ALA A 305 6.62 -6.84 -33.99
C ALA A 305 6.74 -7.20 -32.49
N SER A 306 7.08 -6.20 -31.69
CA SER A 306 7.13 -6.28 -30.22
C SER A 306 5.73 -6.41 -29.61
N LEU A 307 5.69 -6.91 -28.40
CA LEU A 307 4.50 -7.07 -27.54
C LEU A 307 4.73 -6.37 -26.20
N TYR A 308 3.70 -6.27 -25.37
CA TYR A 308 3.85 -5.81 -23.98
C TYR A 308 4.91 -6.61 -23.21
N THR A 309 5.00 -7.92 -23.43
CA THR A 309 6.04 -8.75 -22.83
C THR A 309 7.45 -8.30 -23.23
N THR A 310 7.63 -7.92 -24.49
CA THR A 310 8.91 -7.43 -25.02
C THR A 310 9.31 -6.12 -24.35
N THR A 311 8.38 -5.18 -24.26
CA THR A 311 8.61 -3.88 -23.61
C THR A 311 8.85 -4.03 -22.11
N ASP A 312 8.10 -4.87 -21.40
CA ASP A 312 8.31 -5.11 -19.97
C ASP A 312 9.70 -5.72 -19.68
N LEU A 313 10.15 -6.65 -20.51
CA LEU A 313 11.50 -7.22 -20.40
C LEU A 313 12.58 -6.17 -20.71
N ALA A 314 12.38 -5.35 -21.73
CA ALA A 314 13.30 -4.25 -22.06
C ALA A 314 13.34 -3.19 -20.96
N THR A 315 12.21 -2.91 -20.32
CA THR A 315 12.13 -2.03 -19.13
C THR A 315 12.93 -2.60 -17.96
N LEU A 316 12.90 -3.93 -17.75
CA LEU A 316 13.76 -4.55 -16.74
C LEU A 316 15.24 -4.41 -17.08
N VAL A 317 15.65 -4.55 -18.36
CA VAL A 317 17.03 -4.26 -18.79
C VAL A 317 17.42 -2.81 -18.47
N GLN A 318 16.54 -1.86 -18.79
CA GLN A 318 16.76 -0.44 -18.48
C GLN A 318 16.90 -0.19 -16.97
N ARG A 319 16.01 -0.77 -16.15
CA ARG A 319 16.03 -0.60 -14.68
C ARG A 319 17.31 -1.15 -14.06
N GLU A 320 17.78 -2.31 -14.52
CA GLU A 320 19.05 -2.88 -14.07
C GLU A 320 20.22 -1.94 -14.40
N GLN A 321 20.26 -1.35 -15.60
CA GLN A 321 21.34 -0.46 -16.01
C GLN A 321 21.30 0.90 -15.28
N ASP A 322 20.11 1.46 -15.09
CA ASP A 322 19.97 2.82 -14.57
C ASP A 322 19.94 2.86 -13.04
N TYR A 323 19.42 1.82 -12.38
CA TYR A 323 19.11 1.86 -10.94
C TYR A 323 19.72 0.69 -10.15
N ASP A 324 20.05 -0.45 -10.77
CA ASP A 324 20.59 -1.65 -10.12
C ASP A 324 19.75 -2.02 -8.86
N PRO A 325 18.44 -2.37 -9.04
CA PRO A 325 17.52 -2.57 -7.94
C PRO A 325 17.67 -3.94 -7.28
N ASP A 326 17.58 -4.00 -5.95
CA ASP A 326 17.48 -5.26 -5.20
C ASP A 326 16.07 -5.89 -5.35
N ALA A 327 15.06 -5.05 -5.61
CA ALA A 327 13.68 -5.50 -5.80
C ALA A 327 12.88 -4.60 -6.76
N VAL A 328 12.01 -5.22 -7.56
CA VAL A 328 11.02 -4.51 -8.40
C VAL A 328 9.63 -5.06 -8.06
N ILE A 329 8.72 -4.15 -7.69
CA ILE A 329 7.35 -4.47 -7.29
C ILE A 329 6.39 -3.89 -8.33
N TYR A 330 5.59 -4.74 -8.98
CA TYR A 330 4.58 -4.34 -9.95
C TYR A 330 3.20 -4.31 -9.32
N VAL A 331 2.57 -3.14 -9.28
CA VAL A 331 1.22 -2.93 -8.71
C VAL A 331 0.23 -2.75 -9.86
N VAL A 332 -0.39 -3.85 -10.27
CA VAL A 332 -1.21 -3.93 -11.48
C VAL A 332 -2.49 -4.76 -11.25
N ASP A 333 -3.40 -4.76 -12.23
CA ASP A 333 -4.62 -5.56 -12.17
C ASP A 333 -4.30 -7.07 -12.05
N LYS A 334 -4.98 -7.76 -11.12
CA LYS A 334 -4.77 -9.20 -10.87
C LYS A 334 -4.95 -10.09 -12.10
N ARG A 335 -5.68 -9.63 -13.12
CA ARG A 335 -5.86 -10.35 -14.39
C ARG A 335 -4.58 -10.49 -15.21
N GLN A 336 -3.54 -9.70 -14.91
CA GLN A 336 -2.23 -9.75 -15.56
C GLN A 336 -1.26 -10.75 -14.90
N GLU A 337 -1.70 -11.53 -13.91
CA GLU A 337 -0.82 -12.43 -13.15
C GLU A 337 -0.02 -13.40 -14.04
N LEU A 338 -0.68 -14.03 -15.03
CA LEU A 338 0.01 -14.94 -15.96
C LEU A 338 1.08 -14.24 -16.79
N HIS A 339 0.78 -13.02 -17.27
CA HIS A 339 1.73 -12.21 -18.01
C HIS A 339 3.00 -11.93 -17.18
N PHE A 340 2.85 -11.51 -15.92
CA PHE A 340 4.01 -11.24 -15.05
C PHE A 340 4.74 -12.52 -14.62
N VAL A 341 4.06 -13.64 -14.46
CA VAL A 341 4.73 -14.94 -14.29
C VAL A 341 5.67 -15.23 -15.48
N GLN A 342 5.19 -15.03 -16.72
CA GLN A 342 6.01 -15.22 -17.92
C GLN A 342 7.17 -14.24 -17.99
N VAL A 343 6.93 -12.94 -17.73
CA VAL A 343 7.97 -11.89 -17.71
C VAL A 343 9.05 -12.20 -16.67
N PHE A 344 8.68 -12.50 -15.43
CA PHE A 344 9.64 -12.74 -14.34
C PHE A 344 10.48 -13.98 -14.59
N ARG A 345 9.86 -15.08 -15.03
CA ARG A 345 10.59 -16.31 -15.36
C ARG A 345 11.54 -16.11 -16.55
N THR A 346 11.09 -15.38 -17.59
CA THR A 346 11.96 -15.02 -18.72
C THR A 346 13.13 -14.16 -18.28
N ALA A 347 12.87 -13.11 -17.47
CA ALA A 347 13.90 -12.22 -16.98
C ALA A 347 15.00 -12.96 -16.19
N LYS A 348 14.62 -13.88 -15.32
CA LYS A 348 15.55 -14.71 -14.56
C LYS A 348 16.30 -15.70 -15.48
N LYS A 349 15.57 -16.47 -16.29
CA LYS A 349 16.12 -17.49 -17.18
C LYS A 349 17.14 -16.91 -18.16
N CYS A 350 16.84 -15.74 -18.72
CA CYS A 350 17.70 -15.07 -19.71
C CYS A 350 18.79 -14.18 -19.09
N GLY A 351 18.89 -14.11 -17.75
CA GLY A 351 19.87 -13.26 -17.06
C GLY A 351 19.69 -11.77 -17.37
N ILE A 352 18.44 -11.32 -17.51
CA ILE A 352 18.09 -9.88 -17.64
C ILE A 352 18.26 -9.21 -16.29
N VAL A 353 17.84 -9.88 -15.22
CA VAL A 353 18.05 -9.45 -13.84
C VAL A 353 18.88 -10.51 -13.09
N PRO A 354 19.72 -10.12 -12.11
CA PRO A 354 20.41 -11.04 -11.22
C PRO A 354 19.46 -12.00 -10.51
N ASP A 355 19.92 -13.19 -10.15
CA ASP A 355 19.11 -14.16 -9.39
C ASP A 355 18.67 -13.60 -8.03
N ALA A 356 19.49 -12.73 -7.43
CA ALA A 356 19.20 -12.10 -6.16
C ALA A 356 18.13 -11.01 -6.22
N THR A 357 17.89 -10.38 -7.39
CA THR A 357 16.87 -9.33 -7.55
C THR A 357 15.47 -9.91 -7.34
N GLU A 358 14.71 -9.37 -6.40
CA GLU A 358 13.34 -9.81 -6.11
C GLU A 358 12.36 -9.19 -7.12
N LEU A 359 11.57 -10.02 -7.82
CA LEU A 359 10.48 -9.56 -8.69
C LEU A 359 9.15 -9.94 -8.05
N SER A 360 8.33 -8.94 -7.73
CA SER A 360 7.08 -9.13 -7.00
C SER A 360 5.87 -8.60 -7.78
N PHE A 361 4.80 -9.40 -7.80
CA PHE A 361 3.52 -9.04 -8.40
C PHE A 361 2.48 -8.79 -7.31
N LEU A 362 2.06 -7.53 -7.17
CA LEU A 362 0.94 -7.12 -6.31
C LEU A 362 -0.29 -6.88 -7.18
N GLY A 363 -1.04 -7.96 -7.44
CA GLY A 363 -2.28 -7.88 -8.20
C GLY A 363 -3.41 -7.29 -7.38
N PHE A 364 -4.14 -6.30 -7.92
CA PHE A 364 -5.32 -5.76 -7.26
C PHE A 364 -6.62 -6.14 -7.99
N GLY A 365 -7.70 -6.23 -7.21
CA GLY A 365 -9.06 -6.49 -7.70
C GLY A 365 -9.75 -5.24 -8.24
N THR A 366 -11.02 -5.38 -8.64
CA THR A 366 -11.81 -4.30 -9.22
C THR A 366 -12.57 -3.50 -8.15
N MET A 367 -12.72 -2.21 -8.40
CA MET A 367 -13.67 -1.35 -7.71
C MET A 367 -15.00 -1.43 -8.46
N ASN A 368 -16.05 -1.86 -7.76
CA ASN A 368 -17.37 -2.10 -8.33
C ASN A 368 -18.38 -1.05 -7.82
N GLY A 369 -19.42 -0.82 -8.59
CA GLY A 369 -20.58 -0.08 -8.13
C GLY A 369 -21.51 -0.93 -7.26
N SER A 370 -22.59 -0.34 -6.76
CA SER A 370 -23.60 -1.01 -5.93
C SER A 370 -24.29 -2.20 -6.61
N ASP A 371 -24.23 -2.27 -7.94
CA ASP A 371 -24.72 -3.39 -8.76
C ASP A 371 -23.73 -4.56 -8.87
N GLY A 372 -22.58 -4.46 -8.20
CA GLY A 372 -21.50 -5.46 -8.22
C GLY A 372 -20.71 -5.53 -9.54
N LYS A 373 -20.96 -4.61 -10.48
CA LYS A 373 -20.21 -4.50 -11.74
C LYS A 373 -19.17 -3.39 -11.65
N PRO A 374 -18.11 -3.42 -12.51
CA PRO A 374 -17.14 -2.33 -12.57
C PRO A 374 -17.84 -0.97 -12.68
N PHE A 375 -17.39 -0.03 -11.88
CA PHE A 375 -18.03 1.28 -11.73
C PHE A 375 -18.12 2.00 -13.08
N LYS A 376 -19.35 2.47 -13.43
CA LYS A 376 -19.63 3.14 -14.71
C LYS A 376 -20.37 4.44 -14.47
N THR A 377 -20.28 5.37 -15.42
CA THR A 377 -21.13 6.56 -15.43
C THR A 377 -22.59 6.15 -15.64
N ARG A 378 -23.53 7.03 -15.26
CA ARG A 378 -24.97 6.84 -15.52
C ARG A 378 -25.31 6.64 -17.01
N SER A 379 -24.46 7.16 -17.91
CA SER A 379 -24.54 6.99 -19.36
C SER A 379 -23.87 5.72 -19.89
N GLY A 380 -23.28 4.86 -19.03
CA GLY A 380 -22.72 3.56 -19.40
C GLY A 380 -21.23 3.56 -19.76
N GLY A 381 -20.54 4.71 -19.74
CA GLY A 381 -19.09 4.84 -19.95
C GLY A 381 -18.28 4.59 -18.68
N VAL A 382 -16.94 4.47 -18.82
CA VAL A 382 -16.04 4.44 -17.67
C VAL A 382 -15.96 5.85 -17.07
N MET A 383 -16.15 5.97 -15.75
CA MET A 383 -16.09 7.27 -15.06
C MET A 383 -14.67 7.83 -15.07
N ARG A 384 -14.50 9.12 -15.41
CA ARG A 384 -13.23 9.83 -15.25
C ARG A 384 -12.87 9.89 -13.77
N LEU A 385 -11.58 9.77 -13.49
CA LEU A 385 -11.08 9.84 -12.11
C LEU A 385 -11.39 11.20 -11.47
N GLU A 386 -11.18 12.30 -12.19
CA GLU A 386 -11.48 13.64 -11.74
C GLU A 386 -12.95 13.80 -11.31
N SER A 387 -13.89 13.28 -12.10
CA SER A 387 -15.32 13.34 -11.75
C SER A 387 -15.64 12.61 -10.45
N LEU A 388 -14.96 11.49 -10.14
CA LEU A 388 -15.13 10.80 -8.86
C LEU A 388 -14.58 11.65 -7.70
N LEU A 389 -13.40 12.24 -7.88
CA LEU A 389 -12.79 13.09 -6.86
C LEU A 389 -13.68 14.29 -6.53
N ASP A 390 -14.23 14.95 -7.56
CA ASP A 390 -15.14 16.10 -7.41
C ASP A 390 -16.44 15.68 -6.70
N GLU A 391 -17.04 14.53 -7.07
CA GLU A 391 -18.27 14.04 -6.45
C GLU A 391 -18.08 13.75 -4.95
N VAL A 392 -16.96 13.13 -4.57
CA VAL A 392 -16.65 12.86 -3.16
C VAL A 392 -16.35 14.16 -2.41
N TYR A 393 -15.62 15.09 -3.03
CA TYR A 393 -15.34 16.40 -2.45
C TYR A 393 -16.62 17.20 -2.16
N GLU A 394 -17.50 17.34 -3.15
CA GLU A 394 -18.77 18.04 -2.98
C GLU A 394 -19.64 17.41 -1.89
N LYS A 395 -19.65 16.08 -1.80
CA LYS A 395 -20.37 15.38 -0.74
C LYS A 395 -19.82 15.67 0.66
N CYS A 396 -18.51 15.73 0.80
CA CYS A 396 -17.85 16.09 2.07
C CYS A 396 -18.15 17.56 2.43
N LEU A 397 -18.04 18.47 1.47
CA LEU A 397 -18.32 19.90 1.66
C LEU A 397 -19.78 20.15 2.08
N GLU A 398 -20.74 19.46 1.44
CA GLU A 398 -22.17 19.52 1.80
C GLU A 398 -22.37 19.08 3.26
N ARG A 399 -21.84 17.92 3.65
CA ARG A 399 -21.96 17.40 5.03
C ARG A 399 -21.37 18.33 6.08
N MET A 400 -20.24 18.94 5.78
CA MET A 400 -19.62 19.91 6.70
C MET A 400 -20.49 21.16 6.88
N ARG A 401 -21.08 21.67 5.80
CA ARG A 401 -22.01 22.82 5.87
C ARG A 401 -23.27 22.48 6.66
N GLU A 402 -23.83 21.30 6.47
CA GLU A 402 -25.00 20.82 7.23
C GLU A 402 -24.71 20.70 8.73
N ASN A 403 -23.51 20.30 9.12
CA ASN A 403 -23.07 20.19 10.51
C ASN A 403 -22.76 21.54 11.17
N GLY A 404 -22.82 22.65 10.42
CA GLY A 404 -22.66 24.01 10.96
C GLY A 404 -21.23 24.30 11.44
N ALA A 405 -20.22 23.86 10.71
CA ALA A 405 -18.82 24.10 11.02
C ALA A 405 -18.54 25.62 11.15
N ASP A 406 -18.00 26.03 12.29
CA ASP A 406 -17.59 27.44 12.55
C ASP A 406 -16.19 27.68 11.94
N MET A 407 -16.15 27.81 10.62
CA MET A 407 -14.94 27.97 9.79
C MET A 407 -15.16 29.01 8.72
N THR A 408 -14.08 29.63 8.27
CA THR A 408 -14.09 30.44 7.04
C THR A 408 -14.34 29.54 5.82
N GLU A 409 -14.81 30.12 4.73
CA GLU A 409 -15.10 29.36 3.50
C GLU A 409 -13.82 28.67 2.93
N ASP A 410 -12.65 29.30 3.09
CA ASP A 410 -11.38 28.71 2.64
C ASP A 410 -10.93 27.55 3.53
N GLU A 411 -11.07 27.67 4.85
CA GLU A 411 -10.81 26.58 5.80
C GLU A 411 -11.76 25.41 5.57
N LEU A 412 -13.04 25.71 5.30
CA LEU A 412 -14.06 24.70 5.01
C LEU A 412 -13.70 23.88 3.76
N LYS A 413 -13.26 24.56 2.69
CA LYS A 413 -12.83 23.91 1.44
C LYS A 413 -11.58 23.08 1.62
N ASP A 414 -10.56 23.58 2.31
CA ASP A 414 -9.32 22.83 2.60
C ASP A 414 -9.64 21.57 3.44
N THR A 415 -10.43 21.74 4.49
CA THR A 415 -10.83 20.61 5.34
C THR A 415 -11.66 19.59 4.56
N ALA A 416 -12.60 20.02 3.72
CA ALA A 416 -13.40 19.13 2.88
C ALA A 416 -12.52 18.33 1.89
N ALA A 417 -11.49 18.97 1.31
CA ALA A 417 -10.55 18.30 0.42
C ALA A 417 -9.75 17.20 1.15
N LYS A 418 -9.26 17.47 2.36
CA LYS A 418 -8.56 16.48 3.20
C LYS A 418 -9.46 15.31 3.58
N ILE A 419 -10.71 15.58 3.96
CA ILE A 419 -11.70 14.56 4.28
C ILE A 419 -12.03 13.71 3.06
N ALA A 420 -12.22 14.32 1.89
CA ALA A 420 -12.51 13.62 0.64
C ALA A 420 -11.37 12.69 0.23
N LEU A 421 -10.12 13.17 0.30
CA LEU A 421 -8.95 12.37 0.02
C LEU A 421 -8.82 11.19 1.00
N ALA A 422 -9.04 11.42 2.29
CA ALA A 422 -9.03 10.36 3.30
C ALA A 422 -10.16 9.34 3.06
N ALA A 423 -11.36 9.78 2.69
CA ALA A 423 -12.48 8.90 2.37
C ALA A 423 -12.15 7.95 1.21
N ILE A 424 -11.56 8.47 0.14
CA ILE A 424 -11.17 7.68 -1.04
C ILE A 424 -10.02 6.73 -0.71
N LYS A 425 -8.90 7.26 -0.19
CA LYS A 425 -7.70 6.45 0.06
C LYS A 425 -7.93 5.39 1.12
N TYR A 426 -8.48 5.77 2.26
CA TYR A 426 -8.78 4.82 3.33
C TYR A 426 -9.84 3.81 2.90
N GLY A 427 -10.87 4.26 2.18
CA GLY A 427 -11.94 3.40 1.69
C GLY A 427 -11.42 2.28 0.77
N ASP A 428 -10.48 2.58 -0.13
CA ASP A 428 -9.80 1.56 -0.95
C ASP A 428 -8.80 0.73 -0.14
N LEU A 429 -7.84 1.41 0.52
CA LEU A 429 -6.71 0.76 1.20
C LEU A 429 -7.13 -0.10 2.41
N SER A 430 -8.32 0.09 2.97
CA SER A 430 -8.87 -0.78 4.02
C SER A 430 -9.26 -2.17 3.52
N ASN A 431 -9.33 -2.35 2.19
CA ASN A 431 -9.58 -3.65 1.57
C ASN A 431 -8.24 -4.32 1.22
N GLU A 432 -8.19 -5.65 1.35
CA GLU A 432 -7.07 -6.42 0.83
C GLU A 432 -6.93 -6.20 -0.69
N ALA A 433 -5.73 -5.88 -1.16
CA ALA A 433 -5.49 -5.47 -2.55
C ALA A 433 -6.11 -6.43 -3.58
N ARG A 434 -5.92 -7.76 -3.42
CA ARG A 434 -6.43 -8.78 -4.37
C ARG A 434 -7.96 -8.91 -4.41
N LYS A 435 -8.68 -8.39 -3.42
CA LYS A 435 -10.14 -8.48 -3.35
C LYS A 435 -10.82 -7.39 -4.18
N ASP A 436 -11.91 -7.77 -4.83
CA ASP A 436 -12.87 -6.83 -5.38
C ASP A 436 -13.68 -6.22 -4.24
N TYR A 437 -14.06 -4.95 -4.35
CA TYR A 437 -14.92 -4.31 -3.36
C TYR A 437 -15.96 -3.40 -4.02
N VAL A 438 -16.99 -3.03 -3.25
CA VAL A 438 -18.03 -2.08 -3.68
C VAL A 438 -17.69 -0.69 -3.15
N PHE A 439 -17.58 0.27 -4.05
CA PHE A 439 -17.42 1.68 -3.71
C PHE A 439 -18.79 2.29 -3.42
N ASP A 440 -18.93 2.83 -2.22
CA ASP A 440 -20.15 3.49 -1.74
C ASP A 440 -19.76 4.85 -1.14
N ILE A 441 -20.10 5.92 -1.85
CA ILE A 441 -19.74 7.29 -1.47
C ILE A 441 -20.32 7.64 -0.10
N ASP A 442 -21.58 7.30 0.17
CA ASP A 442 -22.24 7.62 1.44
C ASP A 442 -21.57 6.93 2.63
N LYS A 443 -21.18 5.67 2.44
CA LYS A 443 -20.45 4.91 3.44
C LYS A 443 -19.04 5.47 3.66
N PHE A 444 -18.30 5.74 2.58
CA PHE A 444 -16.89 6.15 2.67
C PHE A 444 -16.72 7.57 3.24
N THR A 445 -17.69 8.44 2.99
CA THR A 445 -17.72 9.81 3.55
C THR A 445 -18.38 9.90 4.92
N SER A 446 -18.79 8.76 5.54
CA SER A 446 -19.36 8.73 6.88
C SER A 446 -18.31 9.01 7.96
N PHE A 447 -18.69 9.76 8.99
CA PHE A 447 -17.89 10.00 10.20
C PHE A 447 -18.03 8.86 11.24
N GLU A 448 -18.74 7.81 10.90
CA GLU A 448 -18.95 6.64 11.76
C GLU A 448 -18.49 5.36 11.06
N GLY A 449 -18.05 4.39 11.84
CA GLY A 449 -17.57 3.10 11.36
C GLY A 449 -16.13 3.12 10.85
N ASN A 450 -15.77 2.11 10.06
CA ASN A 450 -14.39 1.95 9.56
C ASN A 450 -14.18 2.80 8.30
N THR A 451 -13.93 4.11 8.47
CA THR A 451 -13.81 5.11 7.40
C THR A 451 -12.68 6.08 7.64
N GLY A 452 -12.16 6.69 6.56
CA GLY A 452 -11.15 7.76 6.67
C GLY A 452 -11.61 8.95 7.51
N PRO A 453 -12.81 9.51 7.26
CA PRO A 453 -13.35 10.60 8.08
C PRO A 453 -13.47 10.28 9.57
N TYR A 454 -13.77 9.03 9.95
CA TYR A 454 -13.78 8.61 11.36
C TYR A 454 -12.40 8.68 12.01
N ILE A 455 -11.35 8.26 11.29
CA ILE A 455 -9.96 8.37 11.76
C ILE A 455 -9.58 9.84 11.94
N LEU A 456 -9.87 10.69 10.94
CA LEU A 456 -9.58 12.12 11.00
C LEU A 456 -10.31 12.80 12.17
N TYR A 457 -11.59 12.48 12.37
CA TYR A 457 -12.37 13.00 13.49
C TYR A 457 -11.77 12.61 14.85
N THR A 458 -11.29 11.37 14.97
CA THR A 458 -10.58 10.93 16.19
C THR A 458 -9.31 11.75 16.41
N MET A 459 -8.52 12.01 15.38
CA MET A 459 -7.30 12.82 15.47
C MET A 459 -7.58 14.27 15.84
N VAL A 460 -8.59 14.90 15.23
CA VAL A 460 -9.00 16.27 15.56
C VAL A 460 -9.49 16.36 17.01
N ARG A 461 -10.18 15.34 17.52
CA ARG A 461 -10.56 15.24 18.94
C ARG A 461 -9.32 15.25 19.84
N ILE A 462 -8.29 14.45 19.52
CA ILE A 462 -7.03 14.46 20.29
C ILE A 462 -6.38 15.84 20.25
N LYS A 463 -6.26 16.44 19.06
CA LYS A 463 -5.71 17.82 18.90
C LYS A 463 -6.47 18.83 19.76
N SER A 464 -7.80 18.75 19.80
CA SER A 464 -8.64 19.60 20.64
C SER A 464 -8.38 19.44 22.14
N ILE A 465 -8.18 18.20 22.61
CA ILE A 465 -7.84 17.92 24.01
C ILE A 465 -6.47 18.53 24.36
N LEU A 466 -5.46 18.31 23.50
CA LEU A 466 -4.11 18.85 23.71
C LEU A 466 -4.10 20.38 23.74
N ARG A 467 -4.85 21.02 22.85
CA ARG A 467 -5.01 22.49 22.81
C ARG A 467 -5.65 23.01 24.10
N LYS A 468 -6.77 22.41 24.56
CA LYS A 468 -7.43 22.79 25.83
C LYS A 468 -6.52 22.60 27.04
N TYR A 469 -5.69 21.57 27.05
CA TYR A 469 -4.71 21.37 28.12
C TYR A 469 -3.68 22.50 28.15
N GLN A 470 -3.18 22.94 27.01
CA GLN A 470 -2.25 24.07 26.89
C GLN A 470 -2.90 25.42 27.29
N GLU A 471 -4.13 25.67 26.83
CA GLU A 471 -4.92 26.88 27.20
C GLU A 471 -5.13 26.94 28.72
N ASN A 472 -5.24 25.83 29.41
CA ASN A 472 -5.31 25.74 30.88
C ASN A 472 -3.93 25.82 31.57
N GLY A 473 -2.87 26.22 30.85
CA GLY A 473 -1.51 26.40 31.36
C GLY A 473 -0.69 25.13 31.49
N GLY A 474 -1.18 24.00 30.96
CA GLY A 474 -0.44 22.75 30.90
C GLY A 474 0.70 22.79 29.89
N LYS A 475 1.82 22.13 30.21
CA LYS A 475 2.94 21.90 29.28
C LYS A 475 2.95 20.43 28.88
N ALA A 476 2.88 20.16 27.61
CA ALA A 476 2.83 18.79 27.08
C ALA A 476 4.22 18.17 26.80
N ASP A 477 5.28 18.83 27.21
CA ASP A 477 6.65 18.35 27.06
C ASP A 477 7.16 17.70 28.34
N ASP A 478 8.03 16.70 28.22
CA ASP A 478 8.67 15.96 29.31
C ASP A 478 7.70 15.23 30.28
N LEU A 479 6.48 14.93 29.82
CA LEU A 479 5.51 14.18 30.60
C LEU A 479 5.85 12.67 30.60
N LYS A 480 5.67 12.01 31.74
CA LYS A 480 5.91 10.58 31.90
C LYS A 480 4.62 9.80 31.76
N ILE A 481 4.67 8.69 31.05
CA ILE A 481 3.58 7.71 31.00
C ILE A 481 3.69 6.83 32.26
N LEU A 482 2.63 6.77 33.05
CA LEU A 482 2.52 5.96 34.26
C LEU A 482 1.81 4.63 33.95
N TYR A 483 1.83 3.71 34.93
CA TYR A 483 1.04 2.49 34.81
C TYR A 483 -0.45 2.80 34.57
N PRO A 484 -1.17 1.96 33.80
CA PRO A 484 -2.57 2.25 33.47
C PRO A 484 -3.48 2.27 34.69
N ALA A 485 -4.37 3.26 34.78
CA ALA A 485 -5.33 3.41 35.88
C ALA A 485 -6.61 2.58 35.66
N ASN A 486 -6.88 2.17 34.44
CA ASN A 486 -8.05 1.38 34.06
C ASN A 486 -7.81 0.50 32.82
N ALA A 487 -8.76 -0.37 32.53
CA ALA A 487 -8.63 -1.35 31.45
C ALA A 487 -8.60 -0.70 30.05
N SER A 488 -9.29 0.42 29.84
CA SER A 488 -9.28 1.10 28.52
C SER A 488 -7.96 1.81 28.26
N GLU A 489 -7.33 2.38 29.29
CA GLU A 489 -5.97 2.92 29.20
C GLU A 489 -4.96 1.81 28.87
N LYS A 490 -5.05 0.67 29.57
CA LYS A 490 -4.19 -0.49 29.28
C LYS A 490 -4.37 -1.00 27.86
N SER A 491 -5.61 -1.11 27.37
CA SER A 491 -5.91 -1.52 25.99
C SER A 491 -5.27 -0.59 24.98
N LEU A 492 -5.37 0.73 25.18
CA LEU A 492 -4.74 1.73 24.31
C LEU A 492 -3.22 1.58 24.28
N MET A 493 -2.58 1.40 25.46
CA MET A 493 -1.13 1.17 25.56
C MET A 493 -0.71 -0.12 24.84
N MET A 494 -1.44 -1.22 24.99
CA MET A 494 -1.15 -2.48 24.32
C MET A 494 -1.29 -2.37 22.80
N THR A 495 -2.27 -1.61 22.30
CA THR A 495 -2.43 -1.37 20.87
C THR A 495 -1.26 -0.53 20.32
N LEU A 496 -0.82 0.50 21.04
CA LEU A 496 0.37 1.28 20.67
C LEU A 496 1.61 0.40 20.53
N ALA A 497 1.89 -0.48 21.51
CA ALA A 497 3.02 -1.42 21.46
C ALA A 497 3.03 -2.34 20.21
N GLY A 498 1.91 -2.43 19.51
CA GLY A 498 1.76 -3.20 18.27
C GLY A 498 2.21 -2.47 16.99
N PHE A 499 2.62 -1.20 17.05
CA PHE A 499 2.91 -0.41 15.85
C PHE A 499 4.06 -0.97 15.01
N ALA A 500 5.24 -1.15 15.58
CA ALA A 500 6.42 -1.62 14.84
C ALA A 500 6.21 -2.99 14.16
N PRO A 501 5.71 -4.04 14.86
CA PRO A 501 5.43 -5.32 14.21
C PRO A 501 4.32 -5.24 13.15
N MET A 502 3.35 -4.32 13.31
CA MET A 502 2.31 -4.10 12.30
C MET A 502 2.93 -3.51 11.02
N ILE A 503 3.81 -2.51 11.11
CA ILE A 503 4.49 -1.93 9.96
C ILE A 503 5.33 -2.97 9.22
N GLU A 504 6.11 -3.78 9.95
CA GLU A 504 6.87 -4.88 9.32
C GLU A 504 5.96 -5.86 8.59
N SER A 505 4.88 -6.26 9.23
CA SER A 505 3.88 -7.13 8.63
C SER A 505 3.21 -6.52 7.40
N ALA A 506 2.97 -5.20 7.40
CA ALA A 506 2.42 -4.49 6.25
C ALA A 506 3.42 -4.45 5.08
N TRP A 507 4.71 -4.26 5.37
CA TRP A 507 5.77 -4.30 4.37
C TRP A 507 6.00 -5.70 3.80
N ASP A 508 6.22 -6.68 4.65
CA ASP A 508 6.52 -8.06 4.25
C ASP A 508 5.36 -8.68 3.43
N GLY A 509 4.13 -8.27 3.69
CA GLY A 509 2.94 -8.71 2.95
C GLY A 509 2.52 -7.78 1.81
N LEU A 510 3.21 -6.66 1.55
CA LEU A 510 2.77 -5.58 0.65
C LEU A 510 1.29 -5.22 0.90
N ALA A 511 0.93 -5.02 2.18
CA ALA A 511 -0.44 -5.05 2.68
C ALA A 511 -0.85 -3.77 3.43
N PRO A 512 -1.09 -2.64 2.73
CA PRO A 512 -1.52 -1.38 3.37
C PRO A 512 -2.80 -1.52 4.22
N HIS A 513 -3.69 -2.47 3.91
CA HIS A 513 -4.90 -2.73 4.67
C HIS A 513 -4.63 -3.10 6.14
N ARG A 514 -3.44 -3.61 6.47
CA ARG A 514 -3.04 -3.89 7.86
C ARG A 514 -2.85 -2.61 8.67
N ILE A 515 -2.32 -1.55 8.03
CA ILE A 515 -2.24 -0.22 8.65
C ILE A 515 -3.65 0.32 8.91
N CYS A 516 -4.56 0.22 7.92
CA CYS A 516 -5.95 0.64 8.10
C CYS A 516 -6.64 -0.08 9.26
N ALA A 517 -6.48 -1.41 9.34
CA ALA A 517 -7.06 -2.20 10.44
C ALA A 517 -6.49 -1.79 11.80
N TYR A 518 -5.18 -1.55 11.87
CA TYR A 518 -4.50 -1.13 13.09
C TYR A 518 -4.97 0.26 13.57
N ILE A 519 -5.00 1.26 12.68
CA ILE A 519 -5.41 2.62 13.09
C ILE A 519 -6.90 2.70 13.44
N TYR A 520 -7.73 1.84 12.84
CA TYR A 520 -9.12 1.73 13.25
C TYR A 520 -9.26 1.18 14.67
N GLN A 521 -8.50 0.13 15.01
CA GLN A 521 -8.44 -0.39 16.38
C GLN A 521 -7.91 0.66 17.35
N LEU A 522 -6.82 1.34 16.99
CA LEU A 522 -6.22 2.39 17.83
C LEU A 522 -7.20 3.55 18.09
N ALA A 523 -7.95 3.96 17.06
CA ALA A 523 -8.98 4.99 17.18
C ALA A 523 -10.13 4.55 18.10
N ASN A 524 -10.55 3.28 18.02
CA ASN A 524 -11.59 2.73 18.90
C ASN A 524 -11.11 2.66 20.37
N ASP A 525 -9.87 2.20 20.60
CA ASP A 525 -9.31 2.12 21.94
C ASP A 525 -9.13 3.52 22.55
N PHE A 526 -8.65 4.50 21.76
CA PHE A 526 -8.61 5.88 22.20
C PHE A 526 -10.01 6.44 22.54
N ASN A 527 -11.00 6.24 21.66
CA ASN A 527 -12.35 6.75 21.90
C ASN A 527 -12.97 6.11 23.16
N LYS A 528 -12.75 4.81 23.40
CA LYS A 528 -13.18 4.15 24.64
C LYS A 528 -12.50 4.75 25.85
N PHE A 529 -11.18 4.90 25.84
CA PHE A 529 -10.42 5.54 26.90
C PHE A 529 -10.92 6.96 27.18
N TYR A 530 -11.13 7.77 26.14
CA TYR A 530 -11.64 9.14 26.25
C TYR A 530 -13.03 9.22 26.90
N HIS A 531 -13.93 8.29 26.56
CA HIS A 531 -15.28 8.25 27.15
C HIS A 531 -15.27 7.84 28.63
N GLU A 532 -14.35 6.98 29.03
CA GLU A 532 -14.24 6.49 30.41
C GLU A 532 -13.36 7.39 31.29
N THR A 533 -12.63 8.37 30.72
CA THR A 533 -11.60 9.14 31.41
C THR A 533 -11.81 10.65 31.26
N LYS A 534 -11.87 11.36 32.40
CA LYS A 534 -12.03 12.83 32.43
C LYS A 534 -10.68 13.54 32.37
N ILE A 535 -9.97 13.47 31.23
CA ILE A 535 -8.58 13.91 31.06
C ILE A 535 -8.36 15.35 31.53
N ILE A 536 -9.18 16.30 31.06
CA ILE A 536 -8.98 17.74 31.31
C ILE A 536 -9.30 18.15 32.74
N SER A 537 -10.24 17.48 33.40
CA SER A 537 -10.67 17.78 34.75
C SER A 537 -10.03 16.88 35.83
N GLU A 538 -8.99 16.13 35.50
CA GLU A 538 -8.23 15.34 36.45
C GLU A 538 -7.47 16.26 37.43
N GLU A 539 -7.62 16.00 38.71
CA GLU A 539 -7.00 16.79 39.77
C GLU A 539 -5.56 16.35 40.08
N ASP A 540 -5.27 15.05 39.93
CA ASP A 540 -3.90 14.53 40.01
C ASP A 540 -3.11 14.94 38.79
N ARG A 541 -2.25 15.92 38.95
CA ARG A 541 -1.42 16.47 37.87
C ARG A 541 -0.46 15.45 37.24
N ALA A 542 0.04 14.50 37.99
CA ALA A 542 0.91 13.46 37.47
C ALA A 542 0.12 12.49 36.60
N ARG A 543 -1.06 12.10 37.02
CA ARG A 543 -1.99 11.25 36.26
C ARG A 543 -2.48 11.98 34.99
N GLN A 544 -2.89 13.23 35.11
CA GLN A 544 -3.28 14.05 33.96
C GLN A 544 -2.15 14.15 32.93
N GLY A 545 -0.92 14.41 33.41
CA GLY A 545 0.27 14.48 32.55
C GLY A 545 0.55 13.16 31.84
N SER A 546 0.38 12.01 32.51
CA SER A 546 0.49 10.69 31.91
C SER A 546 -0.50 10.49 30.76
N TRP A 547 -1.75 10.84 30.95
CA TRP A 547 -2.78 10.73 29.92
C TRP A 547 -2.52 11.67 28.73
N ILE A 548 -2.03 12.90 28.99
CA ILE A 548 -1.62 13.82 27.91
C ILE A 548 -0.45 13.26 27.12
N ALA A 549 0.55 12.66 27.77
CA ALA A 549 1.66 12.00 27.08
C ALA A 549 1.18 10.82 26.21
N LEU A 550 0.27 10.00 26.74
CA LEU A 550 -0.29 8.85 26.04
C LEU A 550 -1.08 9.26 24.79
N ILE A 551 -1.97 10.27 24.88
CA ILE A 551 -2.73 10.72 23.71
C ILE A 551 -1.87 11.48 22.70
N LYS A 552 -0.79 12.15 23.15
CA LYS A 552 0.21 12.76 22.24
C LYS A 552 0.93 11.66 21.45
N LEU A 553 1.33 10.55 22.08
CA LEU A 553 1.87 9.39 21.40
C LEU A 553 0.87 8.81 20.41
N THR A 554 -0.39 8.62 20.83
CA THR A 554 -1.47 8.11 19.98
C THR A 554 -1.64 8.97 18.72
N LEU A 555 -1.64 10.31 18.86
CA LEU A 555 -1.73 11.23 17.73
C LEU A 555 -0.55 11.05 16.76
N ARG A 556 0.68 11.01 17.27
CA ARG A 556 1.88 10.82 16.43
C ARG A 556 1.86 9.51 15.65
N VAL A 557 1.41 8.41 16.27
CA VAL A 557 1.26 7.11 15.62
C VAL A 557 0.20 7.17 14.52
N LEU A 558 -0.95 7.83 14.79
CA LEU A 558 -1.99 8.04 13.78
C LEU A 558 -1.49 8.92 12.62
N GLU A 559 -0.81 10.04 12.90
CA GLU A 559 -0.24 10.94 11.88
C GLU A 559 0.75 10.20 10.98
N THR A 560 1.67 9.43 11.56
CA THR A 560 2.60 8.59 10.80
C THR A 560 1.86 7.57 9.94
N SER A 561 0.86 6.90 10.50
CA SER A 561 0.10 5.87 9.79
C SER A 561 -0.68 6.43 8.60
N ILE A 562 -1.34 7.58 8.75
CA ILE A 562 -2.09 8.20 7.64
C ILE A 562 -1.17 8.79 6.58
N ASP A 563 0.03 9.28 6.95
CA ASP A 563 1.05 9.68 5.98
C ASP A 563 1.52 8.49 5.14
N LEU A 564 1.73 7.32 5.73
CA LEU A 564 2.04 6.09 5.00
C LEU A 564 0.91 5.67 4.04
N LEU A 565 -0.33 6.00 4.34
CA LEU A 565 -1.49 5.80 3.46
C LEU A 565 -1.69 6.98 2.47
N GLY A 566 -0.92 8.05 2.60
CA GLY A 566 -0.87 9.16 1.66
C GLY A 566 -1.97 10.21 1.83
N PHE A 567 -2.48 10.43 3.03
CA PHE A 567 -3.40 11.54 3.34
C PHE A 567 -3.04 12.19 4.68
N GLU A 568 -3.63 13.33 4.97
CA GLU A 568 -3.33 14.13 6.16
C GLU A 568 -4.60 14.52 6.93
N ALA A 569 -4.43 14.85 8.21
CA ALA A 569 -5.52 15.30 9.06
C ALA A 569 -5.62 16.83 9.09
N PRO A 570 -6.85 17.41 9.06
CA PRO A 570 -7.05 18.82 9.29
C PRO A 570 -6.79 19.18 10.78
N GLU A 571 -6.66 20.48 11.06
CA GLU A 571 -6.49 20.97 12.45
C GLU A 571 -7.82 21.02 13.22
N VAL A 572 -8.90 21.26 12.51
CA VAL A 572 -10.27 21.34 13.02
C VAL A 572 -11.25 20.68 12.06
N MET A 573 -12.35 20.22 12.59
CA MET A 573 -13.37 19.53 11.83
C MET A 573 -14.77 19.84 12.37
#